data_a89da7a4b1f7406ce96c9a5b1bb9c486
#
_entry.id   a89da7a4b1f7406ce96c9a5b1bb9c486
#
_cell.length_a   1.000
_cell.length_b   1.000
_cell.length_c   1.000
_cell.angle_alpha   90.00
_cell.angle_beta   90.00
_cell.angle_gamma   90.00
#
_symmetry.space_group_name_H-M   'P 1'
#
loop_
_entity.id
_entity.type
_entity.pdbx_description
1 polymer ?
#
loop_
_entity_poly.entity_id
_entity_poly.type
_entity_poly.pdbx_seq_one_letter_code
_entity_poly.pdbx_strand_id
1 'polypeptide(L)'
;MNDSIGYETYRVYLDLLLDRMRERFASEEVLACALFGSVARGQARPDSDIDLLVVVTRTDAQTMPRFVRLLREMELEPVVLDLKEKGLNPDPYPIFMTPHGLEDRPLILLDILDHGIPLCDTGVLRNRLDRLRNRLRELGAKKVTHEDGSWHWDLKPDWKPGEVIAL
;
A
#
# COMPACT_ATOMS: atom_id res chain seq x y z
N MET A 1 11.48 -16.69 -20.09
CA MET A 1 11.31 -16.54 -18.62
C MET A 1 10.23 -15.49 -18.43
N ASN A 2 9.11 -15.86 -17.82
CA ASN A 2 8.10 -14.86 -17.48
C ASN A 2 8.64 -14.14 -16.23
N ASP A 3 9.31 -13.01 -16.41
CA ASP A 3 9.73 -12.20 -15.27
C ASP A 3 8.47 -11.73 -14.56
N SER A 4 8.34 -12.09 -13.28
CA SER A 4 7.19 -11.67 -12.48
C SER A 4 7.17 -10.14 -12.38
N ILE A 5 6.02 -9.54 -12.70
CA ILE A 5 5.85 -8.09 -12.56
C ILE A 5 5.61 -7.80 -11.08
N GLY A 6 6.53 -7.03 -10.49
CA GLY A 6 6.52 -6.73 -9.05
C GLY A 6 7.25 -5.43 -8.73
N TYR A 7 7.63 -5.28 -7.46
CA TYR A 7 8.30 -4.07 -6.96
C TYR A 7 9.53 -3.67 -7.79
N GLU A 8 10.41 -4.61 -8.11
CA GLU A 8 11.63 -4.30 -8.86
C GLU A 8 11.36 -3.75 -10.27
N THR A 9 10.25 -4.16 -10.88
CA THR A 9 9.80 -3.65 -12.18
C THR A 9 9.49 -2.15 -12.12
N TYR A 10 8.89 -1.69 -11.01
CA TYR A 10 8.44 -0.32 -10.82
C TYR A 10 9.32 0.51 -9.90
N ARG A 11 10.41 -0.04 -9.36
CA ARG A 11 11.21 0.62 -8.32
C ARG A 11 11.64 2.04 -8.69
N VAL A 12 12.24 2.23 -9.87
CA VAL A 12 12.72 3.56 -10.31
C VAL A 12 11.55 4.55 -10.46
N TYR A 13 10.41 4.08 -10.95
CA TYR A 13 9.19 4.88 -11.03
C TYR A 13 8.66 5.25 -9.65
N LEU A 14 8.61 4.30 -8.72
CA LEU A 14 8.14 4.51 -7.35
C LEU A 14 9.04 5.47 -6.56
N ASP A 15 10.36 5.37 -6.73
CA ASP A 15 11.32 6.30 -6.15
C ASP A 15 11.07 7.73 -6.65
N LEU A 16 10.93 7.91 -7.98
CA LEU A 16 10.62 9.20 -8.57
C LEU A 16 9.25 9.74 -8.10
N LEU A 17 8.22 8.88 -8.08
CA LEU A 17 6.89 9.24 -7.61
C LEU A 17 6.93 9.75 -6.16
N LEU A 18 7.67 9.04 -5.29
CA LEU A 18 7.80 9.41 -3.89
C LEU A 18 8.50 10.78 -3.73
N ASP A 19 9.56 11.04 -4.49
CA ASP A 19 10.26 12.32 -4.47
C ASP A 19 9.36 13.46 -4.93
N ARG A 20 8.62 13.27 -6.03
CA ARG A 20 7.65 14.23 -6.53
C ARG A 20 6.48 14.46 -5.55
N MET A 21 6.05 13.40 -4.87
CA MET A 21 5.04 13.54 -3.81
C MET A 21 5.55 14.41 -2.67
N ARG A 22 6.77 14.20 -2.18
CA ARG A 22 7.37 15.00 -1.11
C ARG A 22 7.50 16.47 -1.50
N GLU A 23 7.88 16.77 -2.75
CA GLU A 23 7.93 18.15 -3.25
C GLU A 23 6.54 18.79 -3.30
N ARG A 24 5.53 18.04 -3.75
CA ARG A 24 4.17 18.57 -3.98
C ARG A 24 3.34 18.68 -2.71
N PHE A 25 3.55 17.80 -1.74
CA PHE A 25 2.82 17.76 -0.47
C PHE A 25 3.57 18.41 0.69
N ALA A 26 4.73 19.00 0.44
CA ALA A 26 5.77 19.30 1.40
C ALA A 26 6.27 18.04 2.15
N SER A 27 7.59 17.91 2.35
CA SER A 27 8.21 16.65 2.85
C SER A 27 7.68 16.19 4.21
N GLU A 28 7.29 17.14 5.07
CA GLU A 28 6.72 16.90 6.40
C GLU A 28 5.25 16.47 6.38
N GLU A 29 4.56 16.59 5.26
CA GLU A 29 3.17 16.15 5.14
C GLU A 29 3.06 14.66 4.83
N VAL A 30 4.05 14.03 4.16
CA VAL A 30 4.07 12.60 3.86
C VAL A 30 4.80 11.86 4.97
N LEU A 31 4.05 11.22 5.85
CA LEU A 31 4.56 10.50 7.02
C LEU A 31 4.99 9.07 6.72
N ALA A 32 4.28 8.41 5.80
CA ALA A 32 4.63 7.07 5.33
C ALA A 32 4.03 6.82 3.94
N CYS A 33 4.68 5.94 3.18
CA CYS A 33 4.16 5.37 1.96
C CYS A 33 4.52 3.90 1.91
N ALA A 34 3.56 3.04 1.59
CA ALA A 34 3.77 1.61 1.41
C ALA A 34 3.08 1.10 0.15
N LEU A 35 3.80 0.29 -0.62
CA LEU A 35 3.26 -0.48 -1.73
C LEU A 35 2.58 -1.73 -1.17
N PHE A 36 1.39 -2.07 -1.67
CA PHE A 36 0.70 -3.31 -1.32
C PHE A 36 0.03 -3.93 -2.57
N GLY A 37 -0.88 -4.89 -2.40
CA GLY A 37 -1.59 -5.48 -3.52
C GLY A 37 -0.72 -6.38 -4.41
N SER A 38 -1.11 -6.52 -5.68
CA SER A 38 -0.53 -7.48 -6.62
C SER A 38 0.93 -7.18 -6.96
N VAL A 39 1.30 -5.91 -7.08
CA VAL A 39 2.69 -5.49 -7.37
C VAL A 39 3.62 -5.83 -6.20
N ALA A 40 3.18 -5.60 -4.96
CA ALA A 40 3.97 -5.96 -3.78
C ALA A 40 4.20 -7.47 -3.67
N ARG A 41 3.22 -8.28 -4.10
CA ARG A 41 3.30 -9.74 -4.11
C ARG A 41 4.07 -10.32 -5.29
N GLY A 42 4.51 -9.51 -6.26
CA GLY A 42 5.14 -10.01 -7.50
C GLY A 42 4.17 -10.81 -8.39
N GLN A 43 2.89 -10.53 -8.31
CA GLN A 43 1.79 -11.21 -9.01
C GLN A 43 0.99 -10.26 -9.92
N ALA A 44 1.56 -9.10 -10.23
CA ALA A 44 0.91 -8.12 -11.09
C ALA A 44 0.86 -8.60 -12.55
N ARG A 45 -0.14 -8.11 -13.26
CA ARG A 45 -0.25 -8.18 -14.71
C ARG A 45 0.14 -6.83 -15.31
N PRO A 46 0.39 -6.76 -16.62
CA PRO A 46 0.76 -5.49 -17.26
C PRO A 46 -0.26 -4.35 -17.08
N ASP A 47 -1.52 -4.68 -16.87
CA ASP A 47 -2.65 -3.77 -16.65
C ASP A 47 -3.05 -3.62 -15.17
N SER A 48 -2.25 -4.16 -14.24
CA SER A 48 -2.53 -4.03 -12.81
C SER A 48 -2.22 -2.63 -12.30
N ASP A 49 -3.08 -2.11 -11.42
CA ASP A 49 -2.82 -0.89 -10.67
C ASP A 49 -1.66 -1.07 -9.68
N ILE A 50 -1.04 0.03 -9.30
CA ILE A 50 0.01 0.08 -8.28
C ILE A 50 -0.62 0.58 -6.98
N ASP A 51 -1.03 -0.34 -6.11
CA ASP A 51 -1.72 -0.01 -4.86
C ASP A 51 -0.77 0.65 -3.85
N LEU A 52 -1.08 1.85 -3.41
CA LEU A 52 -0.28 2.63 -2.46
C LEU A 52 -1.10 3.03 -1.24
N LEU A 53 -0.62 2.75 -0.04
CA LEU A 53 -1.05 3.42 1.17
C LEU A 53 -0.16 4.63 1.41
N VAL A 54 -0.76 5.82 1.47
CA VAL A 54 -0.05 7.08 1.73
C VAL A 54 -0.58 7.70 3.01
N VAL A 55 0.27 7.76 4.03
CA VAL A 55 -0.07 8.39 5.31
C VAL A 55 0.42 9.82 5.29
N VAL A 56 -0.52 10.75 5.46
CA VAL A 56 -0.26 12.20 5.45
C VAL A 56 -0.74 12.83 6.75
N THR A 57 -0.19 13.98 7.11
CA THR A 57 -0.59 14.69 8.34
C THR A 57 -2.06 15.09 8.33
N ARG A 58 -2.61 15.41 7.15
CA ARG A 58 -4.02 15.78 6.95
C ARG A 58 -4.46 15.40 5.54
N THR A 59 -5.75 15.12 5.38
CA THR A 59 -6.42 14.98 4.10
C THR A 59 -7.45 16.09 3.93
N ASP A 60 -7.59 16.60 2.72
CA ASP A 60 -8.58 17.60 2.34
C ASP A 60 -9.12 17.33 0.91
N ALA A 61 -10.07 18.14 0.46
CA ALA A 61 -10.64 18.02 -0.88
C ALA A 61 -9.61 18.21 -2.02
N GLN A 62 -8.41 18.75 -1.73
CA GLN A 62 -7.35 18.95 -2.70
C GLN A 62 -6.30 17.84 -2.70
N THR A 63 -6.32 16.93 -1.75
CA THR A 63 -5.33 15.85 -1.64
C THR A 63 -5.28 14.99 -2.92
N MET A 64 -6.40 14.43 -3.34
CA MET A 64 -6.48 13.64 -4.57
C MET A 64 -6.27 14.48 -5.84
N PRO A 65 -6.88 15.67 -6.03
CA PRO A 65 -6.57 16.54 -7.16
C PRO A 65 -5.09 16.92 -7.28
N ARG A 66 -4.38 17.15 -6.17
CA ARG A 66 -2.93 17.40 -6.18
C ARG A 66 -2.16 16.18 -6.70
N PHE A 67 -2.52 14.99 -6.24
CA PHE A 67 -1.90 13.74 -6.69
C PHE A 67 -2.14 13.50 -8.19
N VAL A 68 -3.37 13.64 -8.66
CA VAL A 68 -3.69 13.49 -10.11
C VAL A 68 -2.91 14.49 -10.97
N ARG A 69 -2.73 15.72 -10.50
CA ARG A 69 -1.92 16.73 -11.21
C ARG A 69 -0.46 16.32 -11.28
N LEU A 70 0.08 15.81 -10.18
CA LEU A 70 1.45 15.27 -10.12
C LEU A 70 1.63 14.14 -11.14
N LEU A 71 0.70 13.18 -11.23
CA LEU A 71 0.78 12.10 -12.23
C LEU A 71 0.80 12.62 -13.66
N ARG A 72 -0.02 13.62 -13.97
CA ARG A 72 -0.01 14.25 -15.31
C ARG A 72 1.32 14.92 -15.62
N GLU A 73 1.96 15.56 -14.65
CA GLU A 73 3.29 16.15 -14.82
C GLU A 73 4.37 15.08 -15.05
N MET A 74 4.17 13.87 -14.51
CA MET A 74 5.09 12.75 -14.69
C MET A 74 4.89 11.96 -15.99
N GLU A 75 3.84 12.18 -16.76
CA GLU A 75 3.50 11.38 -17.94
C GLU A 75 4.62 11.33 -19.01
N LEU A 76 5.46 12.34 -19.08
CA LEU A 76 6.58 12.46 -20.03
C LEU A 76 7.94 12.14 -19.40
N GLU A 77 7.97 11.71 -18.14
CA GLU A 77 9.22 11.29 -17.52
C GLU A 77 9.78 10.05 -18.24
N PRO A 78 11.11 9.97 -18.46
CA PRO A 78 11.72 8.87 -19.20
C PRO A 78 11.36 7.48 -18.66
N VAL A 79 11.26 7.32 -17.33
CA VAL A 79 10.89 6.05 -16.71
C VAL A 79 9.45 5.65 -17.03
N VAL A 80 8.53 6.61 -17.14
CA VAL A 80 7.13 6.35 -17.50
C VAL A 80 7.03 5.92 -18.96
N LEU A 81 7.76 6.58 -19.84
CA LEU A 81 7.80 6.24 -21.28
C LEU A 81 8.42 4.84 -21.49
N ASP A 82 9.53 4.52 -20.81
CA ASP A 82 10.16 3.20 -20.86
C ASP A 82 9.23 2.08 -20.38
N LEU A 83 8.48 2.29 -19.29
CA LEU A 83 7.48 1.33 -18.81
C LEU A 83 6.37 1.11 -19.84
N LYS A 84 5.84 2.20 -20.42
CA LYS A 84 4.80 2.14 -21.48
C LYS A 84 5.30 1.42 -22.73
N GLU A 85 6.54 1.64 -23.17
CA GLU A 85 7.16 0.91 -24.28
C GLU A 85 7.27 -0.60 -24.01
N LYS A 86 7.46 -1.00 -22.75
CA LYS A 86 7.45 -2.40 -22.30
C LYS A 86 6.04 -2.97 -22.15
N GLY A 87 5.00 -2.20 -22.48
CA GLY A 87 3.60 -2.61 -22.34
C GLY A 87 3.09 -2.64 -20.90
N LEU A 88 3.78 -1.92 -19.98
CA LEU A 88 3.40 -1.81 -18.58
C LEU A 88 2.63 -0.52 -18.35
N ASN A 89 1.63 -0.58 -17.46
CA ASN A 89 0.87 0.60 -17.07
C ASN A 89 1.31 1.06 -15.66
N PRO A 90 2.07 2.16 -15.53
CA PRO A 90 2.40 2.73 -14.22
C PRO A 90 1.23 3.57 -13.69
N ASP A 91 0.14 2.92 -13.28
CA ASP A 91 -1.08 3.55 -12.76
C ASP A 91 -1.16 3.41 -11.23
N PRO A 92 -0.64 4.39 -10.46
CA PRO A 92 -0.70 4.34 -9.01
C PRO A 92 -2.10 4.67 -8.49
N TYR A 93 -2.62 3.78 -7.67
CA TYR A 93 -3.88 3.92 -6.96
C TYR A 93 -3.63 4.20 -5.47
N PRO A 94 -3.60 5.48 -5.04
CA PRO A 94 -3.28 5.85 -3.67
C PRO A 94 -4.51 5.79 -2.77
N ILE A 95 -4.34 5.23 -1.59
CA ILE A 95 -5.25 5.37 -0.46
C ILE A 95 -4.60 6.34 0.52
N PHE A 96 -5.11 7.58 0.56
CA PHE A 96 -4.64 8.59 1.50
C PHE A 96 -5.32 8.42 2.86
N MET A 97 -4.50 8.37 3.91
CA MET A 97 -4.97 8.30 5.29
C MET A 97 -4.20 9.27 6.18
N THR A 98 -4.85 9.70 7.25
CA THR A 98 -4.14 10.32 8.39
C THR A 98 -3.69 9.25 9.38
N PRO A 99 -2.80 9.55 10.35
CA PRO A 99 -2.50 8.63 11.44
C PRO A 99 -3.74 8.12 12.18
N HIS A 100 -4.74 8.98 12.37
CA HIS A 100 -6.02 8.59 12.95
C HIS A 100 -6.79 7.61 12.03
N GLY A 101 -6.83 7.88 10.73
CA GLY A 101 -7.50 6.99 9.76
C GLY A 101 -6.90 5.59 9.68
N LEU A 102 -5.63 5.39 10.06
CA LEU A 102 -5.03 4.06 10.17
C LEU A 102 -5.67 3.20 11.27
N GLU A 103 -6.22 3.80 12.31
CA GLU A 103 -6.90 3.06 13.39
C GLU A 103 -8.26 2.51 12.92
N ASP A 104 -8.92 3.21 11.98
CA ASP A 104 -10.27 2.88 11.52
C ASP A 104 -10.29 1.84 10.35
N ARG A 105 -9.14 1.52 9.78
CA ARG A 105 -9.02 0.68 8.56
C ARG A 105 -8.09 -0.52 8.73
N PRO A 106 -8.30 -1.38 9.73
CA PRO A 106 -7.38 -2.49 10.02
C PRO A 106 -7.28 -3.53 8.90
N LEU A 107 -8.31 -3.70 8.06
CA LEU A 107 -8.31 -4.73 7.01
C LEU A 107 -7.27 -4.47 5.91
N ILE A 108 -7.07 -3.21 5.50
CA ILE A 108 -6.00 -2.83 4.55
C ILE A 108 -4.63 -3.13 5.16
N LEU A 109 -4.50 -2.86 6.47
CA LEU A 109 -3.24 -3.10 7.19
C LEU A 109 -2.89 -4.59 7.31
N LEU A 110 -3.87 -5.51 7.21
CA LEU A 110 -3.59 -6.95 7.18
C LEU A 110 -2.83 -7.35 5.90
N ASP A 111 -3.20 -6.81 4.74
CA ASP A 111 -2.47 -7.08 3.49
C ASP A 111 -1.06 -6.46 3.54
N ILE A 112 -0.96 -5.22 4.05
CA ILE A 112 0.34 -4.54 4.21
C ILE A 112 1.23 -5.26 5.23
N LEU A 113 0.66 -5.79 6.31
CA LEU A 113 1.40 -6.55 7.32
C LEU A 113 2.03 -7.82 6.74
N ASP A 114 1.35 -8.44 5.78
CA ASP A 114 1.74 -9.71 5.17
C ASP A 114 2.71 -9.51 3.98
N HIS A 115 2.44 -8.56 3.10
CA HIS A 115 3.15 -8.39 1.84
C HIS A 115 3.56 -6.94 1.53
N GLY A 116 3.23 -5.99 2.39
CA GLY A 116 3.53 -4.58 2.13
C GLY A 116 5.01 -4.28 2.09
N ILE A 117 5.41 -3.45 1.12
CA ILE A 117 6.78 -2.95 0.97
C ILE A 117 6.79 -1.48 1.38
N PRO A 118 7.44 -1.13 2.49
CA PRO A 118 7.54 0.27 2.89
C PRO A 118 8.48 1.02 1.94
N LEU A 119 7.97 2.09 1.32
CA LEU A 119 8.75 2.99 0.48
C LEU A 119 9.36 4.13 1.31
N CYS A 120 8.61 4.63 2.30
CA CYS A 120 9.11 5.52 3.35
C CYS A 120 8.23 5.41 4.60
N ASP A 121 8.80 5.68 5.77
CA ASP A 121 8.06 5.68 7.03
C ASP A 121 8.81 6.47 8.13
N THR A 122 8.17 7.47 8.69
CA THR A 122 8.65 8.19 9.89
C THR A 122 8.47 7.39 11.18
N GLY A 123 7.93 6.17 11.09
CA GLY A 123 7.59 5.29 12.20
C GLY A 123 6.09 5.16 12.46
N VAL A 124 5.26 6.01 11.85
CA VAL A 124 3.81 6.00 12.08
C VAL A 124 3.15 4.70 11.60
N LEU A 125 3.50 4.24 10.42
CA LEU A 125 2.95 3.00 9.85
C LEU A 125 3.52 1.78 10.57
N ARG A 126 4.85 1.72 10.76
CA ARG A 126 5.51 0.62 11.48
C ARG A 126 4.93 0.43 12.87
N ASN A 127 4.78 1.49 13.66
CA ASN A 127 4.22 1.42 15.00
C ASN A 127 2.78 0.89 14.98
N ARG A 128 1.97 1.27 13.99
CA ARG A 128 0.61 0.74 13.85
C ARG A 128 0.59 -0.72 13.45
N LEU A 129 1.45 -1.13 12.51
CA LEU A 129 1.59 -2.54 12.11
C LEU A 129 2.09 -3.43 13.26
N ASP A 130 2.99 -2.93 14.10
CA ASP A 130 3.48 -3.68 15.26
C ASP A 130 2.38 -3.87 16.30
N ARG A 131 1.54 -2.87 16.57
CA ARG A 131 0.36 -3.02 17.42
C ARG A 131 -0.62 -4.06 16.85
N LEU A 132 -0.90 -3.97 15.53
CA LEU A 132 -1.78 -4.92 14.85
C LEU A 132 -1.23 -6.35 14.94
N ARG A 133 0.08 -6.54 14.67
CA ARG A 133 0.74 -7.85 14.78
C ARG A 133 0.62 -8.45 16.19
N ASN A 134 0.81 -7.64 17.22
CA ASN A 134 0.65 -8.07 18.60
C ASN A 134 -0.80 -8.44 18.90
N ARG A 135 -1.76 -7.63 18.43
CA ARG A 135 -3.18 -7.91 18.61
C ARG A 135 -3.63 -9.20 17.93
N LEU A 136 -3.16 -9.46 16.71
CA LEU A 136 -3.42 -10.73 16.02
C LEU A 136 -2.88 -11.94 16.79
N ARG A 137 -1.68 -11.82 17.41
CA ARG A 137 -1.12 -12.88 18.25
C ARG A 137 -1.99 -13.14 19.50
N GLU A 138 -2.43 -12.08 20.18
CA GLU A 138 -3.32 -12.19 21.35
C GLU A 138 -4.64 -12.87 21.00
N LEU A 139 -5.19 -12.61 19.81
CA LEU A 139 -6.42 -13.23 19.32
C LEU A 139 -6.23 -14.67 18.83
N GLY A 140 -4.99 -15.14 18.72
CA GLY A 140 -4.68 -16.43 18.11
C GLY A 140 -4.98 -16.47 16.61
N ALA A 141 -4.99 -15.29 15.93
CA ALA A 141 -5.32 -15.16 14.53
C ALA A 141 -4.42 -16.03 13.65
N LYS A 142 -5.01 -16.58 12.59
CA LYS A 142 -4.33 -17.45 11.63
C LYS A 142 -4.64 -17.04 10.21
N LYS A 143 -3.64 -17.09 9.34
CA LYS A 143 -3.83 -17.02 7.89
C LYS A 143 -4.19 -18.42 7.40
N VAL A 144 -5.34 -18.54 6.76
CA VAL A 144 -5.83 -19.79 6.17
C VAL A 144 -5.67 -19.69 4.68
N THR A 145 -4.95 -20.62 4.07
CA THR A 145 -4.76 -20.72 2.61
C THR A 145 -5.61 -21.88 2.09
N HIS A 146 -6.34 -21.64 1.01
CA HIS A 146 -7.18 -22.63 0.35
C HIS A 146 -6.43 -23.37 -0.78
N GLU A 147 -6.98 -24.48 -1.24
CA GLU A 147 -6.39 -25.29 -2.33
C GLU A 147 -6.27 -24.54 -3.66
N ASP A 148 -7.15 -23.56 -3.90
CA ASP A 148 -7.12 -22.67 -5.08
C ASP A 148 -6.08 -21.53 -4.98
N GLY A 149 -5.32 -21.48 -3.88
CA GLY A 149 -4.33 -20.45 -3.61
C GLY A 149 -4.91 -19.15 -3.01
N SER A 150 -6.22 -19.05 -2.87
CA SER A 150 -6.85 -17.95 -2.13
C SER A 150 -6.56 -18.07 -0.63
N TRP A 151 -6.66 -16.96 0.09
CA TRP A 151 -6.41 -16.95 1.52
C TRP A 151 -7.32 -15.92 2.23
N HIS A 152 -7.50 -16.15 3.52
CA HIS A 152 -8.15 -15.20 4.42
C HIS A 152 -7.54 -15.24 5.81
N TRP A 153 -7.81 -14.21 6.60
CA TRP A 153 -7.48 -14.21 8.02
C TRP A 153 -8.66 -14.74 8.82
N ASP A 154 -8.43 -15.83 9.57
CA ASP A 154 -9.26 -16.18 10.71
C ASP A 154 -8.75 -15.39 11.91
N LEU A 155 -9.43 -14.28 12.22
CA LEU A 155 -8.97 -13.31 13.21
C LEU A 155 -9.07 -13.84 14.64
N LYS A 156 -9.99 -14.77 14.90
CA LYS A 156 -10.20 -15.38 16.22
C LYS A 156 -10.84 -16.76 16.07
N PRO A 157 -10.03 -17.83 15.96
CA PRO A 157 -10.52 -19.20 15.72
C PRO A 157 -11.50 -19.72 16.78
N ASP A 158 -11.42 -19.20 18.01
CA ASP A 158 -12.29 -19.54 19.14
C ASP A 158 -13.42 -18.54 19.39
N TRP A 159 -13.73 -17.70 18.35
CA TRP A 159 -14.78 -16.68 18.43
C TRP A 159 -16.15 -17.28 18.81
N LYS A 160 -16.87 -16.61 19.70
CA LYS A 160 -18.21 -16.97 20.15
C LYS A 160 -19.24 -15.92 19.77
N PRO A 161 -20.49 -16.32 19.48
CA PRO A 161 -21.56 -15.37 19.17
C PRO A 161 -21.70 -14.29 20.25
N GLY A 162 -21.72 -13.02 19.83
CA GLY A 162 -21.78 -11.85 20.70
C GLY A 162 -20.43 -11.21 21.04
N GLU A 163 -19.30 -11.85 20.72
CA GLU A 163 -17.99 -11.22 20.87
C GLU A 163 -17.70 -10.22 19.74
N VAL A 164 -17.11 -9.08 20.12
CA VAL A 164 -16.64 -8.06 19.18
C VAL A 164 -15.12 -8.16 19.05
N ILE A 165 -14.62 -8.30 17.83
CA ILE A 165 -13.19 -8.31 17.56
C ILE A 165 -12.78 -6.88 17.20
N ALA A 166 -11.95 -6.26 18.05
CA ALA A 166 -11.27 -5.00 17.77
C ALA A 166 -9.80 -5.26 17.41
N LEU A 167 -9.35 -4.66 16.30
CA LEU A 167 -7.98 -4.77 15.76
C LEU A 167 -7.21 -3.47 15.94
#